data_2693d23684c78f0416c6372b3dfff308
#
_entry.id   2693d23684c78f0416c6372b3dfff308
#
_cell.length_a   1.000
_cell.length_b   1.000
_cell.length_c   1.000
_cell.angle_alpha   90.00
_cell.angle_beta   90.00
_cell.angle_gamma   90.00
#
_symmetry.space_group_name_H-M   'P 1'
#
loop_
_entity.id
_entity.type
_entity.pdbx_description
1 polymer ?
#
loop_
_entity_poly.entity_id
_entity_poly.type
_entity_poly.pdbx_seq_one_letter_code
_entity_poly.pdbx_strand_id
1 'polypeptide(L)'
;MMDKSALGLDHLTFRFWLLGLAQAAHSIEETFTRLYDFFWVATGRLHEIVPAIAQTRMTPRTFALLNMSFIAILLGSVPFVRARKPLALGLAGIAAGIEVLNGIGHTAGAIWFRGYVPGVATAPFVFVTGVLVLRELIRDAGEVNALTPSLSRKERE
;
A
#
# COMPACT_ATOMS: atom_id res chain seq x y z
N MET A 1 -9.54 -13.21 -19.66
CA MET A 1 -9.99 -11.83 -19.37
C MET A 1 -11.26 -11.97 -18.55
N MET A 2 -11.15 -11.87 -17.21
CA MET A 2 -12.33 -12.01 -16.34
C MET A 2 -13.29 -10.85 -16.63
N ASP A 3 -14.55 -11.20 -16.88
CA ASP A 3 -15.64 -10.26 -17.10
C ASP A 3 -15.83 -9.39 -15.87
N LYS A 4 -15.66 -8.08 -16.03
CA LYS A 4 -15.73 -7.05 -14.97
C LYS A 4 -17.13 -6.89 -14.39
N SER A 5 -18.15 -7.45 -15.04
CA SER A 5 -19.55 -7.40 -14.59
C SER A 5 -19.86 -8.35 -13.44
N ALA A 6 -19.06 -9.40 -13.25
CA ALA A 6 -19.34 -10.46 -12.27
C ALA A 6 -19.24 -10.01 -10.80
N LEU A 7 -18.47 -8.95 -10.47
CA LEU A 7 -18.32 -8.45 -9.10
C LEU A 7 -18.96 -7.06 -8.87
N GLY A 8 -19.46 -6.38 -9.91
CA GLY A 8 -20.04 -5.03 -9.78
C GLY A 8 -19.10 -4.00 -9.14
N LEU A 9 -17.79 -4.23 -9.17
CA LEU A 9 -16.78 -3.36 -8.62
C LEU A 9 -16.20 -2.48 -9.72
N ASP A 10 -16.11 -1.17 -9.46
CA ASP A 10 -15.37 -0.24 -10.32
C ASP A 10 -13.85 -0.52 -10.24
N HIS A 11 -13.08 0.03 -11.19
CA HIS A 11 -11.64 -0.23 -11.32
C HIS A 11 -10.84 0.13 -10.05
N LEU A 12 -11.14 1.28 -9.44
CA LEU A 12 -10.44 1.71 -8.22
C LEU A 12 -10.73 0.76 -7.06
N THR A 13 -12.01 0.45 -6.84
CA THR A 13 -12.43 -0.44 -5.75
C THR A 13 -11.82 -1.83 -5.91
N PHE A 14 -11.80 -2.38 -7.12
CA PHE A 14 -11.18 -3.68 -7.39
C PHE A 14 -9.67 -3.66 -7.12
N ARG A 15 -8.95 -2.64 -7.60
CA ARG A 15 -7.50 -2.52 -7.38
C ARG A 15 -7.16 -2.30 -5.91
N PHE A 16 -7.96 -1.51 -5.21
CA PHE A 16 -7.77 -1.30 -3.78
C PHE A 16 -8.03 -2.58 -2.97
N TRP A 17 -9.03 -3.37 -3.35
CA TRP A 17 -9.26 -4.68 -2.76
C TRP A 17 -8.08 -5.64 -3.02
N LEU A 18 -7.54 -5.67 -4.25
CA LEU A 18 -6.33 -6.42 -4.57
C LEU A 18 -5.11 -5.97 -3.74
N LEU A 19 -4.96 -4.66 -3.50
CA LEU A 19 -3.91 -4.14 -2.62
C LEU A 19 -4.04 -4.72 -1.21
N GLY A 20 -5.25 -4.76 -0.65
CA GLY A 20 -5.50 -5.36 0.67
C GLY A 20 -5.14 -6.84 0.73
N LEU A 21 -5.43 -7.61 -0.33
CA LEU A 21 -5.04 -9.02 -0.43
C LEU A 21 -3.53 -9.19 -0.63
N ALA A 22 -2.90 -8.36 -1.45
CA ALA A 22 -1.45 -8.38 -1.64
C ALA A 22 -0.73 -8.09 -0.31
N GLN A 23 -1.22 -7.10 0.45
CA GLN A 23 -0.70 -6.79 1.78
C GLN A 23 -0.91 -7.95 2.76
N ALA A 24 -2.04 -8.63 2.72
CA ALA A 24 -2.26 -9.81 3.57
C ALA A 24 -1.23 -10.91 3.26
N ALA A 25 -1.01 -11.23 1.98
CA ALA A 25 0.00 -12.21 1.56
C ALA A 25 1.43 -11.77 1.97
N HIS A 26 1.73 -10.48 1.81
CA HIS A 26 3.01 -9.89 2.20
C HIS A 26 3.26 -10.00 3.71
N SER A 27 2.27 -9.62 4.53
CA SER A 27 2.36 -9.74 5.99
C SER A 27 2.51 -11.19 6.46
N ILE A 28 1.93 -12.16 5.73
CA ILE A 28 2.13 -13.58 5.99
C ILE A 28 3.60 -13.95 5.75
N GLU A 29 4.18 -13.60 4.61
CA GLU A 29 5.59 -13.85 4.33
C GLU A 29 6.49 -13.21 5.39
N GLU A 30 6.31 -11.91 5.68
CA GLU A 30 7.09 -11.18 6.69
C GLU A 30 7.04 -11.84 8.07
N THR A 31 5.86 -12.35 8.46
CA THR A 31 5.67 -13.02 9.75
C THR A 31 6.40 -14.35 9.79
N PHE A 32 6.25 -15.19 8.75
CA PHE A 32 6.90 -16.50 8.66
C PHE A 32 8.43 -16.38 8.53
N THR A 33 8.91 -15.36 7.84
CA THR A 33 10.32 -15.10 7.63
C THR A 33 10.94 -14.20 8.70
N ARG A 34 10.15 -13.86 9.74
CA ARG A 34 10.59 -13.18 10.95
C ARG A 34 11.17 -11.79 10.69
N LEU A 35 10.49 -10.95 9.89
CA LEU A 35 10.92 -9.57 9.64
C LEU A 35 11.16 -8.78 10.94
N TYR A 36 10.40 -9.05 11.99
CA TYR A 36 10.55 -8.41 13.29
C TYR A 36 11.95 -8.60 13.93
N ASP A 37 12.63 -9.72 13.64
CA ASP A 37 14.02 -9.93 14.08
C ASP A 37 15.00 -9.19 13.16
N PHE A 38 14.69 -9.12 11.85
CA PHE A 38 15.51 -8.43 10.88
C PHE A 38 15.55 -6.91 11.12
N PHE A 39 14.52 -6.32 11.70
CA PHE A 39 14.52 -4.90 12.07
C PHE A 39 15.72 -4.49 12.92
N TRP A 40 16.14 -5.33 13.86
CA TRP A 40 17.32 -5.03 14.67
C TRP A 40 18.59 -4.92 13.81
N VAL A 41 18.77 -5.81 12.87
CA VAL A 41 19.94 -5.82 11.97
C VAL A 41 19.87 -4.64 11.00
N ALA A 42 18.72 -4.43 10.37
CA ALA A 42 18.53 -3.36 9.39
C ALA A 42 18.68 -1.96 10.02
N THR A 43 18.01 -1.73 11.16
CA THR A 43 18.11 -0.44 11.86
C THR A 43 19.49 -0.21 12.48
N GLY A 44 20.20 -1.26 12.88
CA GLY A 44 21.59 -1.16 13.32
C GLY A 44 22.51 -0.67 12.19
N ARG A 45 22.39 -1.23 11.00
CA ARG A 45 23.13 -0.77 9.82
C ARG A 45 22.80 0.66 9.42
N LEU A 46 21.53 1.03 9.53
CA LEU A 46 21.10 2.42 9.26
C LEU A 46 21.65 3.38 10.32
N HIS A 47 21.68 2.98 11.59
CA HIS A 47 22.25 3.77 12.68
C HIS A 47 23.75 4.06 12.49
N GLU A 48 24.52 3.09 11.97
CA GLU A 48 25.94 3.29 11.65
C GLU A 48 26.16 4.41 10.62
N ILE A 49 25.21 4.62 9.70
CA ILE A 49 25.28 5.65 8.64
C ILE A 49 24.63 6.95 9.09
N VAL A 50 23.50 6.86 9.75
CA VAL A 50 22.68 7.98 10.24
C VAL A 50 22.38 7.78 11.71
N PRO A 51 23.24 8.32 12.63
CA PRO A 51 23.10 8.11 14.08
C PRO A 51 21.77 8.58 14.68
N ALA A 52 21.04 9.46 13.99
CA ALA A 52 19.70 9.89 14.39
C ALA A 52 18.64 8.78 14.29
N ILE A 53 18.90 7.71 13.52
CA ILE A 53 18.00 6.56 13.42
C ILE A 53 18.28 5.62 14.57
N ALA A 54 17.31 5.47 15.49
CA ALA A 54 17.45 4.56 16.61
C ALA A 54 17.42 3.10 16.15
N GLN A 55 18.35 2.29 16.67
CA GLN A 55 18.29 0.83 16.50
C GLN A 55 17.07 0.27 17.22
N THR A 56 16.19 -0.41 16.51
CA THR A 56 14.86 -0.77 17.01
C THR A 56 14.65 -2.28 17.01
N ARG A 57 14.10 -2.80 18.11
CA ARG A 57 13.57 -4.18 18.20
C ARG A 57 12.06 -4.16 18.16
N MET A 58 11.49 -5.13 17.46
CA MET A 58 10.04 -5.34 17.45
C MET A 58 9.73 -6.75 17.97
N THR A 59 8.72 -6.87 18.85
CA THR A 59 8.29 -8.19 19.30
C THR A 59 7.41 -8.85 18.23
N PRO A 60 7.38 -10.20 18.13
CA PRO A 60 6.49 -10.89 17.19
C PRO A 60 5.02 -10.49 17.36
N ARG A 61 4.59 -10.29 18.63
CA ARG A 61 3.21 -9.89 18.94
C ARG A 61 2.91 -8.48 18.46
N THR A 62 3.79 -7.52 18.69
CA THR A 62 3.61 -6.12 18.22
C THR A 62 3.57 -6.09 16.71
N PHE A 63 4.48 -6.82 16.04
CA PHE A 63 4.52 -6.93 14.60
C PHE A 63 3.22 -7.49 14.02
N ALA A 64 2.75 -8.62 14.56
CA ALA A 64 1.50 -9.23 14.13
C ALA A 64 0.29 -8.30 14.32
N LEU A 65 0.18 -7.63 15.47
CA LEU A 65 -0.92 -6.70 15.73
C LEU A 65 -0.93 -5.52 14.76
N LEU A 66 0.23 -4.93 14.47
CA LEU A 66 0.34 -3.83 13.50
C LEU A 66 -0.09 -4.28 12.10
N ASN A 67 0.42 -5.42 11.63
CA ASN A 67 0.07 -5.97 10.31
C ASN A 67 -1.42 -6.31 10.21
N MET A 68 -1.98 -7.01 11.20
CA MET A 68 -3.40 -7.36 11.23
C MET A 68 -4.29 -6.12 11.26
N SER A 69 -3.91 -5.08 12.04
CA SER A 69 -4.64 -3.81 12.08
C SER A 69 -4.61 -3.11 10.72
N PHE A 70 -3.46 -3.09 10.07
CA PHE A 70 -3.31 -2.48 8.75
C PHE A 70 -4.15 -3.20 7.69
N ILE A 71 -4.10 -4.53 7.63
CA ILE A 71 -4.93 -5.35 6.74
C ILE A 71 -6.42 -5.11 7.01
N ALA A 72 -6.83 -5.08 8.29
CA ALA A 72 -8.22 -4.84 8.67
C ALA A 72 -8.70 -3.45 8.23
N ILE A 73 -7.87 -2.41 8.36
CA ILE A 73 -8.16 -1.07 7.88
C ILE A 73 -8.30 -1.05 6.35
N LEU A 74 -7.37 -1.66 5.62
CA LEU A 74 -7.44 -1.72 4.16
C LEU A 74 -8.72 -2.41 3.69
N LEU A 75 -8.95 -3.64 4.12
CA LEU A 75 -10.11 -4.43 3.67
C LEU A 75 -11.43 -3.84 4.19
N GLY A 76 -11.46 -3.34 5.43
CA GLY A 76 -12.62 -2.69 6.02
C GLY A 76 -12.98 -1.35 5.39
N SER A 77 -12.02 -0.66 4.75
CA SER A 77 -12.27 0.60 4.05
C SER A 77 -12.79 0.44 2.61
N VAL A 78 -12.77 -0.76 2.05
CA VAL A 78 -13.26 -1.04 0.67
C VAL A 78 -14.66 -0.49 0.40
N PRO A 79 -15.69 -0.68 1.26
CA PRO A 79 -17.02 -0.11 1.02
C PRO A 79 -17.02 1.42 0.94
N PHE A 80 -16.17 2.09 1.71
CA PHE A 80 -16.05 3.55 1.73
C PHE A 80 -15.30 4.08 0.51
N VAL A 81 -14.30 3.35 0.01
CA VAL A 81 -13.63 3.63 -1.27
C VAL A 81 -14.62 3.48 -2.42
N ARG A 82 -15.42 2.41 -2.42
CA ARG A 82 -16.52 2.21 -3.39
C ARG A 82 -17.53 3.36 -3.37
N ALA A 83 -17.88 3.85 -2.18
CA ALA A 83 -18.78 4.98 -2.01
C ALA A 83 -18.12 6.35 -2.29
N ARG A 84 -16.87 6.38 -2.75
CA ARG A 84 -16.08 7.59 -3.08
C ARG A 84 -16.03 8.60 -1.93
N LYS A 85 -16.01 8.14 -0.67
CA LYS A 85 -15.88 9.04 0.48
C LYS A 85 -14.51 9.72 0.48
N PRO A 86 -14.41 11.06 0.56
CA PRO A 86 -13.14 11.79 0.41
C PRO A 86 -12.04 11.29 1.36
N LEU A 87 -12.39 11.06 2.64
CA LEU A 87 -11.45 10.53 3.62
C LEU A 87 -10.92 9.14 3.21
N ALA A 88 -11.80 8.25 2.72
CA ALA A 88 -11.41 6.90 2.31
C ALA A 88 -10.51 6.93 1.05
N LEU A 89 -10.76 7.85 0.12
CA LEU A 89 -9.89 8.04 -1.05
C LEU A 89 -8.51 8.57 -0.64
N GLY A 90 -8.47 9.53 0.30
CA GLY A 90 -7.20 10.02 0.87
C GLY A 90 -6.41 8.90 1.57
N LEU A 91 -7.07 8.12 2.42
CA LEU A 91 -6.46 6.98 3.10
C LEU A 91 -5.99 5.90 2.11
N ALA A 92 -6.76 5.64 1.04
CA ALA A 92 -6.36 4.71 -0.02
C ALA A 92 -5.09 5.18 -0.74
N GLY A 93 -4.97 6.48 -0.99
CA GLY A 93 -3.75 7.07 -1.57
C GLY A 93 -2.54 6.93 -0.65
N ILE A 94 -2.72 7.24 0.64
CA ILE A 94 -1.65 7.09 1.66
C ILE A 94 -1.22 5.61 1.76
N ALA A 95 -2.18 4.70 1.89
CA ALA A 95 -1.89 3.28 1.98
C ALA A 95 -1.17 2.76 0.73
N ALA A 96 -1.63 3.12 -0.46
CA ALA A 96 -0.98 2.74 -1.71
C ALA A 96 0.45 3.31 -1.82
N GLY A 97 0.68 4.55 -1.35
CA GLY A 97 2.02 5.14 -1.27
C GLY A 97 2.94 4.37 -0.31
N ILE A 98 2.43 3.98 0.86
CA ILE A 98 3.16 3.15 1.82
C ILE A 98 3.57 1.82 1.17
N GLU A 99 2.66 1.15 0.45
CA GLU A 99 2.94 -0.14 -0.18
C GLU A 99 3.94 -0.04 -1.35
N VAL A 100 3.93 1.07 -2.09
CA VAL A 100 4.96 1.35 -3.09
C VAL A 100 6.34 1.49 -2.42
N LEU A 101 6.42 2.27 -1.34
CA LEU A 101 7.68 2.44 -0.59
C LEU A 101 8.12 1.14 0.08
N ASN A 102 7.18 0.35 0.58
CA ASN A 102 7.42 -0.97 1.15
C ASN A 102 8.06 -1.91 0.11
N GLY A 103 7.46 -2.04 -1.07
CA GLY A 103 8.01 -2.85 -2.15
C GLY A 103 9.41 -2.41 -2.60
N ILE A 104 9.66 -1.09 -2.68
CA ILE A 104 10.99 -0.54 -2.96
C ILE A 104 11.97 -0.89 -1.83
N GLY A 105 11.54 -0.73 -0.58
CA GLY A 105 12.37 -0.97 0.61
C GLY A 105 12.86 -2.41 0.69
N HIS A 106 11.99 -3.40 0.50
CA HIS A 106 12.37 -4.82 0.49
C HIS A 106 13.33 -5.15 -0.66
N THR A 107 13.08 -4.61 -1.86
CA THR A 107 13.95 -4.81 -3.02
C THR A 107 15.32 -4.18 -2.80
N ALA A 108 15.37 -2.93 -2.33
CA ALA A 108 16.63 -2.25 -2.01
C ALA A 108 17.36 -2.95 -0.87
N GLY A 109 16.66 -3.42 0.16
CA GLY A 109 17.23 -4.22 1.23
C GLY A 109 17.89 -5.51 0.74
N ALA A 110 17.20 -6.26 -0.14
CA ALA A 110 17.74 -7.49 -0.70
C ALA A 110 19.06 -7.24 -1.51
N ILE A 111 19.11 -6.13 -2.23
CA ILE A 111 20.33 -5.71 -2.96
C ILE A 111 21.42 -5.33 -1.96
N TRP A 112 21.10 -4.53 -0.94
CA TRP A 112 22.08 -4.07 0.05
C TRP A 112 22.70 -5.22 0.85
N PHE A 113 21.84 -6.11 1.37
CA PHE A 113 22.31 -7.26 2.16
C PHE A 113 22.81 -8.42 1.29
N ARG A 114 22.74 -8.29 -0.05
CA ARG A 114 23.14 -9.30 -1.05
C ARG A 114 22.52 -10.66 -0.78
N GLY A 115 21.25 -10.67 -0.40
CA GLY A 115 20.54 -11.89 -0.04
C GLY A 115 19.06 -11.70 0.18
N TYR A 116 18.42 -12.78 0.63
CA TYR A 116 17.00 -12.75 0.95
C TYR A 116 16.74 -11.80 2.15
N VAL A 117 15.77 -10.91 1.96
CA VAL A 117 15.20 -10.09 3.03
C VAL A 117 13.75 -10.52 3.24
N PRO A 118 13.30 -10.71 4.50
CA PRO A 118 11.90 -11.04 4.78
C PRO A 118 10.93 -10.10 4.06
N GLY A 119 9.95 -10.66 3.35
CA GLY A 119 8.97 -9.89 2.56
C GLY A 119 9.34 -9.66 1.09
N VAL A 120 10.58 -9.91 0.68
CA VAL A 120 11.05 -9.60 -0.70
C VAL A 120 10.34 -10.39 -1.80
N ALA A 121 9.86 -11.61 -1.52
CA ALA A 121 9.22 -12.43 -2.55
C ALA A 121 7.83 -11.89 -2.92
N THR A 122 7.10 -11.33 -1.96
CA THR A 122 5.78 -10.70 -2.19
C THR A 122 5.84 -9.19 -2.38
N ALA A 123 6.96 -8.54 -2.13
CA ALA A 123 7.18 -7.11 -2.34
C ALA A 123 6.77 -6.60 -3.74
N PRO A 124 7.02 -7.31 -4.86
CA PRO A 124 6.55 -6.89 -6.18
C PRO A 124 5.02 -6.78 -6.28
N PHE A 125 4.27 -7.62 -5.55
CA PHE A 125 2.80 -7.59 -5.60
C PHE A 125 2.24 -6.34 -4.91
N VAL A 126 2.74 -5.99 -3.71
CA VAL A 126 2.31 -4.77 -3.02
C VAL A 126 2.75 -3.53 -3.79
N PHE A 127 3.94 -3.52 -4.36
CA PHE A 127 4.42 -2.44 -5.23
C PHE A 127 3.49 -2.21 -6.43
N VAL A 128 3.23 -3.26 -7.22
CA VAL A 128 2.41 -3.16 -8.43
C VAL A 128 0.98 -2.74 -8.10
N THR A 129 0.37 -3.36 -7.09
CA THR A 129 -1.00 -3.02 -6.69
C THR A 129 -1.09 -1.61 -6.12
N GLY A 130 -0.10 -1.15 -5.36
CA GLY A 130 0.02 0.23 -4.88
C GLY A 130 0.08 1.24 -6.03
N VAL A 131 0.96 1.01 -7.02
CA VAL A 131 1.05 1.86 -8.22
C VAL A 131 -0.27 1.89 -9.00
N LEU A 132 -0.95 0.74 -9.13
CA LEU A 132 -2.24 0.68 -9.82
C LEU A 132 -3.33 1.48 -9.11
N VAL A 133 -3.38 1.47 -7.77
CA VAL A 133 -4.32 2.28 -6.98
C VAL A 133 -4.02 3.77 -7.15
N LEU A 134 -2.75 4.19 -7.01
CA LEU A 134 -2.35 5.59 -7.18
C LEU A 134 -2.70 6.11 -8.57
N ARG A 135 -2.43 5.32 -9.60
CA ARG A 135 -2.77 5.68 -10.99
C ARG A 135 -4.27 5.91 -11.18
N GLU A 136 -5.13 5.06 -10.59
CA GLU A 136 -6.57 5.26 -10.69
C GLU A 136 -7.04 6.51 -9.95
N LEU A 137 -6.52 6.76 -8.74
CA LEU A 137 -6.85 7.97 -7.98
C LEU A 137 -6.49 9.25 -8.73
N ILE A 138 -5.32 9.27 -9.38
CA ILE A 138 -4.88 10.42 -10.19
C ILE A 138 -5.78 10.60 -11.42
N ARG A 139 -6.15 9.51 -12.09
CA ARG A 139 -7.06 9.56 -13.24
C ARG A 139 -8.43 10.10 -12.85
N ASP A 140 -9.02 9.58 -11.79
CA ASP A 140 -10.34 10.01 -11.32
C ASP A 140 -10.34 11.50 -10.92
N ALA A 141 -9.27 11.97 -10.26
CA ALA A 141 -9.12 13.39 -9.92
C ALA A 141 -8.99 14.29 -11.17
N GLY A 142 -8.31 13.82 -12.21
CA GLY A 142 -8.19 14.53 -13.50
C GLY A 142 -9.53 14.66 -14.23
N GLU A 143 -10.34 13.61 -14.24
CA GLU A 143 -11.67 13.61 -14.85
C GLU A 143 -12.62 14.61 -14.16
N VAL A 144 -12.63 14.66 -12.83
CA VAL A 144 -13.42 15.62 -12.05
C VAL A 144 -13.04 17.08 -12.39
N ASN A 145 -11.72 17.37 -12.43
CA ASN A 145 -11.22 18.71 -12.74
C ASN A 145 -11.54 19.13 -14.18
N ALA A 146 -11.57 18.22 -15.14
CA ALA A 146 -11.92 18.51 -16.53
C ALA A 146 -13.40 18.86 -16.73
N LEU A 147 -14.29 18.34 -15.89
CA LEU A 147 -15.73 18.60 -15.97
C LEU A 147 -16.16 19.91 -15.30
N THR A 148 -15.44 20.36 -14.27
CA THR A 148 -15.78 21.55 -13.48
C THR A 148 -15.81 22.84 -14.31
N PRO A 149 -14.86 23.15 -15.22
CA PRO A 149 -14.91 24.37 -16.05
C PRO A 149 -16.07 24.41 -17.05
N SER A 150 -16.51 23.25 -17.53
CA SER A 150 -17.61 23.17 -18.52
C SER A 150 -18.97 23.46 -17.92
N LEU A 151 -19.17 23.11 -16.63
CA LEU A 151 -20.40 23.41 -15.89
C LEU A 151 -20.50 24.91 -15.55
N SER A 152 -19.40 25.55 -15.11
CA SER A 152 -19.41 26.98 -14.78
C SER A 152 -19.63 27.90 -15.98
N ARG A 153 -19.39 27.41 -17.21
CA ARG A 153 -19.64 28.15 -18.45
C ARG A 153 -21.12 28.08 -18.87
N LYS A 154 -21.77 26.91 -18.65
CA LYS A 154 -23.19 26.71 -18.98
C LYS A 154 -24.16 27.50 -18.06
N GLU A 155 -23.74 27.81 -16.83
CA GLU A 155 -24.56 28.60 -15.91
C GLU A 155 -24.49 30.12 -16.18
N ARG A 156 -23.64 30.57 -17.11
CA ARG A 156 -23.46 31.98 -17.48
C ARG A 156 -24.07 32.37 -18.83
N GLU A 157 -24.61 31.41 -19.58
CA GLU A 157 -25.37 31.58 -20.82
C GLU A 157 -26.89 31.47 -20.57
#